data_9ac4b636ebb8bca05f70430480024271
#
_entry.id   9ac4b636ebb8bca05f70430480024271
#
_cell.length_a   1.000
_cell.length_b   1.000
_cell.length_c   1.000
_cell.angle_alpha   90.00
_cell.angle_beta   90.00
_cell.angle_gamma   90.00
#
_symmetry.space_group_name_H-M   'P 1'
#
loop_
_entity.id
_entity.type
_entity.pdbx_description
1 polymer ?
#
loop_
_entity_poly.entity_id
_entity_poly.type
_entity_poly.pdbx_seq_one_letter_code
_entity_poly.pdbx_strand_id
1 'polypeptide(L)'
;MEKIRQIIYYKHHFEEFFNGQTEKVKGKIDEVLFLISVVERVPKKFLDHMTGTTGLYEIRIELGSNIFRIFCCFDEGRIVVLFNGFQKKTQKTPKAEIEKAEKLKAEYFKQKTK
;
A
#
# COMPACT_ATOMS: atom_id res chain seq x y z
N MET A 1 18.74 0.83 11.04
CA MET A 1 18.88 1.30 9.66
C MET A 1 18.23 2.66 9.48
N GLU A 2 18.87 3.50 8.75
CA GLU A 2 18.31 4.81 8.45
C GLU A 2 17.13 4.70 7.48
N LYS A 3 16.04 5.42 7.76
CA LYS A 3 14.88 5.44 6.90
C LYS A 3 15.07 6.43 5.76
N ILE A 4 14.87 5.96 4.54
CA ILE A 4 14.97 6.80 3.34
C ILE A 4 13.59 7.17 2.79
N ARG A 5 12.52 6.54 3.28
CA ARG A 5 11.14 6.89 2.92
C ARG A 5 10.31 7.00 4.18
N GLN A 6 9.36 7.93 4.16
CA GLN A 6 8.38 8.11 5.21
C GLN A 6 7.08 7.45 4.76
N ILE A 7 6.46 6.65 5.62
CA ILE A 7 5.19 6.01 5.30
C ILE A 7 4.10 6.67 6.13
N ILE A 8 3.07 7.17 5.45
CA ILE A 8 1.90 7.75 6.08
C ILE A 8 0.66 7.07 5.51
N TYR A 9 -0.49 7.25 6.13
CA TYR A 9 -1.73 6.75 5.56
C TYR A 9 -2.77 7.85 5.52
N TYR A 10 -3.60 7.80 4.48
CA TYR A 10 -4.65 8.78 4.25
C TYR A 10 -5.96 8.25 4.80
N LYS A 11 -6.59 9.01 5.71
CA LYS A 11 -7.79 8.60 6.43
C LYS A 11 -7.51 7.32 7.23
N HIS A 12 -8.52 6.48 7.40
CA HIS A 12 -8.40 5.31 8.29
C HIS A 12 -8.52 3.96 7.57
N HIS A 13 -8.49 3.95 6.25
CA HIS A 13 -8.70 2.72 5.47
C HIS A 13 -7.62 1.68 5.72
N PHE A 14 -6.35 2.10 5.71
CA PHE A 14 -5.26 1.18 5.99
C PHE A 14 -5.36 0.65 7.43
N GLU A 15 -5.61 1.54 8.38
CA GLU A 15 -5.69 1.18 9.79
C GLU A 15 -6.79 0.15 10.05
N GLU A 16 -7.97 0.35 9.47
CA GLU A 16 -9.07 -0.61 9.58
C GLU A 16 -8.70 -1.97 9.01
N PHE A 17 -8.08 -1.98 7.83
CA PHE A 17 -7.62 -3.22 7.22
C PHE A 17 -6.59 -3.91 8.12
N PHE A 18 -5.59 -3.18 8.59
CA PHE A 18 -4.52 -3.71 9.44
C PHE A 18 -5.08 -4.30 10.72
N ASN A 19 -5.95 -3.56 11.40
CA ASN A 19 -6.50 -3.99 12.68
C ASN A 19 -7.38 -5.24 12.58
N GLY A 20 -7.93 -5.51 11.40
CA GLY A 20 -8.73 -6.71 11.16
C GLY A 20 -7.92 -7.96 10.89
N GLN A 21 -6.59 -7.88 10.88
CA GLN A 21 -5.74 -9.01 10.54
C GLN A 21 -5.26 -9.76 11.77
N THR A 22 -4.78 -11.02 11.54
CA THR A 22 -4.17 -11.79 12.61
C THR A 22 -2.82 -11.19 12.99
N GLU A 23 -2.29 -11.56 14.16
CA GLU A 23 -0.98 -11.07 14.58
C GLU A 23 0.14 -11.44 13.60
N LYS A 24 0.06 -12.63 13.02
CA LYS A 24 1.05 -13.06 12.01
C LYS A 24 1.00 -12.19 10.76
N VAL A 25 -0.19 -11.87 10.28
CA VAL A 25 -0.35 -11.01 9.09
C VAL A 25 0.10 -9.59 9.41
N LYS A 26 -0.26 -9.06 10.57
CA LYS A 26 0.21 -7.74 11.01
C LYS A 26 1.73 -7.67 11.03
N GLY A 27 2.37 -8.71 11.58
CA GLY A 27 3.83 -8.78 11.62
C GLY A 27 4.44 -8.76 10.22
N LYS A 28 3.83 -9.47 9.27
CA LYS A 28 4.32 -9.49 7.89
C LYS A 28 4.12 -8.12 7.22
N ILE A 29 3.00 -7.47 7.49
CA ILE A 29 2.75 -6.13 6.97
C ILE A 29 3.82 -5.17 7.51
N ASP A 30 4.07 -5.19 8.80
CA ASP A 30 5.08 -4.33 9.43
C ASP A 30 6.46 -4.58 8.84
N GLU A 31 6.82 -5.85 8.62
CA GLU A 31 8.09 -6.23 8.03
C GLU A 31 8.26 -5.65 6.63
N VAL A 32 7.23 -5.76 5.78
CA VAL A 32 7.29 -5.25 4.41
C VAL A 32 7.32 -3.73 4.40
N LEU A 33 6.53 -3.07 5.25
CA LEU A 33 6.54 -1.61 5.35
C LEU A 33 7.90 -1.11 5.83
N PHE A 34 8.51 -1.80 6.79
CA PHE A 34 9.85 -1.45 7.24
C PHE A 34 10.86 -1.56 6.09
N LEU A 35 10.80 -2.66 5.34
CA LEU A 35 11.66 -2.87 4.18
C LEU A 35 11.52 -1.73 3.16
N ILE A 36 10.29 -1.34 2.85
CA ILE A 36 10.03 -0.21 1.94
C ILE A 36 10.63 1.08 2.48
N SER A 37 10.65 1.27 3.79
CA SER A 37 11.17 2.49 4.39
C SER A 37 12.70 2.60 4.36
N VAL A 38 13.43 1.48 4.28
CA VAL A 38 14.89 1.48 4.40
C VAL A 38 15.66 1.03 3.15
N VAL A 39 15.03 0.24 2.28
CA VAL A 39 15.70 -0.30 1.10
C VAL A 39 15.57 0.66 -0.08
N GLU A 40 16.69 1.00 -0.71
CA GLU A 40 16.69 1.94 -1.82
C GLU A 40 15.87 1.46 -3.01
N ARG A 41 16.11 0.22 -3.45
CA ARG A 41 15.36 -0.40 -4.55
C ARG A 41 14.53 -1.54 -4.02
N VAL A 42 13.23 -1.31 -3.90
CA VAL A 42 12.31 -2.32 -3.40
C VAL A 42 11.96 -3.31 -4.52
N PRO A 43 12.18 -4.62 -4.31
CA PRO A 43 11.82 -5.60 -5.34
C PRO A 43 10.33 -5.58 -5.67
N LYS A 44 10.01 -5.89 -6.92
CA LYS A 44 8.62 -5.93 -7.39
C LYS A 44 7.74 -6.91 -6.63
N LYS A 45 8.33 -7.92 -6.01
CA LYS A 45 7.54 -8.86 -5.21
C LYS A 45 6.95 -8.20 -3.96
N PHE A 46 7.42 -7.01 -3.59
CA PHE A 46 6.90 -6.27 -2.44
C PHE A 46 6.21 -4.96 -2.83
N LEU A 47 6.62 -4.33 -3.94
CA LEU A 47 6.07 -3.04 -4.35
C LEU A 47 6.12 -2.94 -5.87
N ASP A 48 4.96 -2.80 -6.51
CA ASP A 48 4.89 -2.76 -7.96
C ASP A 48 3.86 -1.74 -8.43
N HIS A 49 4.13 -1.13 -9.57
CA HIS A 49 3.22 -0.18 -10.20
C HIS A 49 1.99 -0.91 -10.76
N MET A 50 0.80 -0.34 -10.54
CA MET A 50 -0.43 -0.89 -11.08
C MET A 50 -0.57 -0.50 -12.55
N THR A 51 -0.53 -1.50 -13.42
CA THR A 51 -0.72 -1.31 -14.85
C THR A 51 -2.06 -0.62 -15.14
N GLY A 52 -2.05 0.38 -16.02
CA GLY A 52 -3.26 1.10 -16.38
C GLY A 52 -3.60 2.26 -15.46
N THR A 53 -2.77 2.54 -14.46
CA THR A 53 -2.98 3.66 -13.55
C THR A 53 -1.83 4.66 -13.66
N THR A 54 -2.07 5.88 -13.19
CA THR A 54 -1.05 6.92 -13.11
C THR A 54 -0.57 7.05 -11.68
N GLY A 55 0.56 6.39 -11.39
CA GLY A 55 1.20 6.52 -10.08
C GLY A 55 0.54 5.77 -8.93
N LEU A 56 -0.33 4.82 -9.21
CA LEU A 56 -0.87 3.95 -8.16
C LEU A 56 0.00 2.69 -8.09
N TYR A 57 0.46 2.37 -6.89
CA TYR A 57 1.30 1.19 -6.63
C TYR A 57 0.59 0.24 -5.70
N GLU A 58 0.97 -1.03 -5.74
CA GLU A 58 0.49 -2.01 -4.79
C GLU A 58 1.65 -2.55 -3.97
N ILE A 59 1.43 -2.60 -2.66
CA ILE A 59 2.33 -3.27 -1.73
C ILE A 59 1.83 -4.70 -1.61
N ARG A 60 2.73 -5.66 -1.81
CA ARG A 60 2.40 -7.07 -1.86
C ARG A 60 2.79 -7.78 -0.58
N ILE A 61 1.82 -8.37 0.08
CA ILE A 61 2.01 -9.11 1.33
C ILE A 61 1.59 -10.55 1.07
N GLU A 62 2.48 -11.48 1.35
CA GLU A 62 2.17 -12.91 1.23
C GLU A 62 2.57 -13.62 2.52
N LEU A 63 1.68 -14.44 3.03
CA LEU A 63 1.94 -15.27 4.21
C LEU A 63 1.27 -16.63 3.98
N GLY A 64 2.10 -17.66 3.76
CA GLY A 64 1.60 -18.96 3.34
C GLY A 64 0.89 -18.83 2.00
N SER A 65 -0.34 -19.32 1.90
CA SER A 65 -1.14 -19.19 0.69
C SER A 65 -2.02 -17.96 0.66
N ASN A 66 -1.94 -17.12 1.70
CA ASN A 66 -2.77 -15.92 1.80
C ASN A 66 -2.05 -14.73 1.16
N ILE A 67 -2.79 -14.00 0.35
CA ILE A 67 -2.25 -12.87 -0.41
C ILE A 67 -3.03 -11.62 -0.04
N PHE A 68 -2.30 -10.55 0.29
CA PHE A 68 -2.89 -9.26 0.63
C PHE A 68 -2.26 -8.18 -0.24
N ARG A 69 -3.01 -7.12 -0.48
CA ARG A 69 -2.52 -5.95 -1.22
C ARG A 69 -2.88 -4.70 -0.46
N ILE A 70 -1.97 -3.73 -0.48
CA ILE A 70 -2.20 -2.40 0.08
C ILE A 70 -1.87 -1.42 -1.03
N PHE A 71 -2.84 -0.60 -1.43
CA PHE A 71 -2.59 0.40 -2.46
C PHE A 71 -1.93 1.62 -1.86
N CYS A 72 -1.03 2.23 -2.63
CA CYS A 72 -0.29 3.40 -2.18
C CYS A 72 0.12 4.25 -3.37
N CYS A 73 0.61 5.45 -3.09
CA CYS A 73 1.26 6.30 -4.08
C CYS A 73 2.46 6.97 -3.43
N PHE A 74 3.30 7.58 -4.26
CA PHE A 74 4.43 8.38 -3.78
C PHE A 74 4.05 9.85 -3.82
N ASP A 75 4.48 10.58 -2.79
CA ASP A 75 4.34 12.03 -2.72
C ASP A 75 5.72 12.61 -2.47
N GLU A 76 6.11 13.58 -3.29
CA GLU A 76 7.42 14.22 -3.23
C GLU A 76 8.59 13.23 -3.24
N GLY A 77 8.39 12.08 -3.90
CA GLY A 77 9.42 11.08 -4.12
C GLY A 77 9.75 10.18 -2.94
N ARG A 78 9.61 10.67 -1.72
CA ARG A 78 10.03 9.93 -0.51
C ARG A 78 8.89 9.57 0.43
N ILE A 79 7.72 10.15 0.24
CA ILE A 79 6.57 9.86 1.09
C ILE A 79 5.72 8.81 0.41
N VAL A 80 5.46 7.72 1.12
CA VAL A 80 4.57 6.64 0.65
C VAL A 80 3.24 6.81 1.38
N VAL A 81 2.18 7.06 0.63
CA VAL A 81 0.85 7.30 1.18
C VAL A 81 0.01 6.05 1.01
N LEU A 82 -0.38 5.43 2.11
CA LEU A 82 -1.18 4.20 2.10
C LEU A 82 -2.66 4.53 2.00
N PHE A 83 -3.37 3.75 1.19
CA PHE A 83 -4.81 3.87 1.00
C PHE A 83 -5.51 2.63 1.55
N ASN A 84 -6.28 1.93 0.74
CA ASN A 84 -7.02 0.74 1.19
C ASN A 84 -6.20 -0.53 1.02
N GLY A 85 -6.43 -1.48 1.93
CA GLY A 85 -5.87 -2.82 1.86
C GLY A 85 -6.97 -3.86 1.78
N PHE A 86 -6.65 -5.03 1.25
CA PHE A 86 -7.63 -6.12 1.13
C PHE A 86 -6.90 -7.45 0.96
N GLN A 87 -7.62 -8.55 1.24
CA GLN A 87 -7.12 -9.89 0.97
C GLN A 87 -7.52 -10.28 -0.46
N LYS A 88 -6.53 -10.67 -1.24
CA LYS A 88 -6.76 -11.07 -2.63
C LYS A 88 -7.14 -12.55 -2.68
N LYS A 89 -8.35 -12.84 -3.13
CA LYS A 89 -8.90 -14.20 -3.18
C LYS A 89 -9.06 -14.74 -4.59
N THR A 90 -8.76 -13.91 -5.61
CA THR A 90 -8.84 -14.28 -7.02
C THR A 90 -7.56 -13.85 -7.73
N GLN A 91 -7.34 -14.33 -8.94
CA GLN A 91 -6.16 -13.96 -9.72
C GLN A 91 -6.13 -12.48 -10.06
N LYS A 92 -7.29 -11.92 -10.36
CA LYS A 92 -7.39 -10.50 -10.72
C LYS A 92 -7.63 -9.67 -9.46
N THR A 93 -7.02 -8.51 -9.41
CA THR A 93 -7.32 -7.52 -8.38
C THR A 93 -8.73 -6.99 -8.61
N PRO A 94 -9.60 -6.99 -7.58
CA PRO A 94 -10.96 -6.50 -7.75
C PRO A 94 -10.99 -5.05 -8.22
N LYS A 95 -11.74 -4.80 -9.26
CA LYS A 95 -11.86 -3.47 -9.86
C LYS A 95 -12.32 -2.43 -8.85
N ALA A 96 -13.24 -2.81 -7.96
CA ALA A 96 -13.77 -1.91 -6.93
C ALA A 96 -12.67 -1.41 -5.99
N GLU A 97 -11.68 -2.26 -5.68
CA GLU A 97 -10.57 -1.87 -4.81
C GLU A 97 -9.66 -0.87 -5.51
N ILE A 98 -9.42 -1.07 -6.80
CA ILE A 98 -8.62 -0.15 -7.61
C ILE A 98 -9.30 1.20 -7.71
N GLU A 99 -10.61 1.21 -7.99
CA GLU A 99 -11.39 2.44 -8.09
C GLU A 99 -11.40 3.21 -6.77
N LYS A 100 -11.52 2.49 -5.65
CA LYS A 100 -11.46 3.10 -4.33
C LYS A 100 -10.11 3.77 -4.10
N ALA A 101 -9.01 3.08 -4.43
CA ALA A 101 -7.67 3.63 -4.27
C ALA A 101 -7.44 4.85 -5.14
N GLU A 102 -7.90 4.82 -6.38
CA GLU A 102 -7.77 5.96 -7.29
C GLU A 102 -8.53 7.18 -6.76
N LYS A 103 -9.72 6.95 -6.22
CA LYS A 103 -10.52 8.02 -5.62
C LYS A 103 -9.82 8.61 -4.41
N LEU A 104 -9.27 7.77 -3.53
CA LEU A 104 -8.56 8.22 -2.33
C LEU A 104 -7.31 9.00 -2.71
N LYS A 105 -6.59 8.55 -3.72
CA LYS A 105 -5.41 9.25 -4.22
C LYS A 105 -5.78 10.65 -4.72
N ALA A 106 -6.86 10.76 -5.51
CA ALA A 106 -7.31 12.04 -6.02
C ALA A 106 -7.72 12.98 -4.87
N GLU A 107 -8.42 12.46 -3.87
CA GLU A 107 -8.79 13.23 -2.68
C GLU A 107 -7.57 13.73 -1.93
N TYR A 108 -6.58 12.86 -1.75
CA TYR A 108 -5.36 13.21 -1.02
C TYR A 108 -4.66 14.41 -1.66
N PHE A 109 -4.43 14.35 -2.96
CA PHE A 109 -3.74 15.44 -3.65
C PHE A 109 -4.57 16.71 -3.75
N LYS A 110 -5.89 16.58 -3.84
CA LYS A 110 -6.78 17.75 -3.83
C LYS A 110 -6.74 18.48 -2.50
N GLN A 111 -6.74 17.76 -1.38
CA GLN A 111 -6.65 18.37 -0.05
C GLN A 111 -5.31 19.05 0.16
N LYS A 112 -4.25 18.45 -0.35
CA LYS A 112 -2.91 18.96 -0.19
C LYS A 112 -2.70 20.31 -0.84
N THR A 113 -3.43 20.59 -1.92
CA THR A 113 -3.26 21.84 -2.68
C THR A 113 -4.11 23.00 -2.17
N LYS A 114 -4.87 22.80 -1.11
CA LYS A 114 -5.66 23.90 -0.51
C LYS A 114 -4.81 24.81 0.34
#